data_69c37f0a076590c3fd13b8af81cb3608
#
_entry.id   69c37f0a076590c3fd13b8af81cb3608
#
_cell.length_a   1.000
_cell.length_b   1.000
_cell.length_c   1.000
_cell.angle_alpha   90.00
_cell.angle_beta   90.00
_cell.angle_gamma   90.00
#
_symmetry.space_group_name_H-M   'P 1'
#
loop_
_entity.id
_entity.type
_entity.pdbx_description
1 polymer ?
#
loop_
_entity_poly.entity_id
_entity_poly.type
_entity_poly.pdbx_seq_one_letter_code
_entity_poly.pdbx_strand_id
1 'polypeptide(L)'
;MTAQDLINVLTILKANDSTSCSKIQRALKMSISQLEGIIDGLTAMGIVYKSSFTSYSLTELTSKPVVSDGVRKAFEDIITNRGTYLSEELLQKVSTPFIPLMTHEYKNAPVKVMIVGQETLGMEDAFSTIVSVDDYINESIESFNKFNFGEDLRNSHFWYAFDEVVKYFNLPSRRHAYWTNLHKFQLIENDGDSVSISKLPSKDIMTMIHMQRELFLAEIKDTKPDIIIYFTGGQTWVLDHYLN
;
A
#
# COMPACT_ATOMS: atom_id res chain seq x y z
N MET A 1 28.18 -19.66 16.15
CA MET A 1 26.76 -19.73 15.70
C MET A 1 26.64 -20.93 14.76
N THR A 2 25.80 -21.89 15.07
CA THR A 2 25.55 -23.04 14.20
C THR A 2 24.29 -22.77 13.35
N ALA A 3 24.16 -23.48 12.23
CA ALA A 3 22.94 -23.42 11.42
C ALA A 3 21.70 -23.87 12.25
N GLN A 4 21.91 -24.79 13.20
CA GLN A 4 20.83 -25.27 14.09
C GLN A 4 20.36 -24.18 15.06
N ASP A 5 21.28 -23.35 15.59
CA ASP A 5 20.91 -22.22 16.46
C ASP A 5 20.01 -21.23 15.71
N LEU A 6 20.35 -20.94 14.46
CA LEU A 6 19.56 -20.05 13.58
C LEU A 6 18.16 -20.62 13.33
N ILE A 7 18.08 -21.90 12.94
CA ILE A 7 16.80 -22.60 12.71
C ILE A 7 15.92 -22.57 13.96
N ASN A 8 16.50 -22.79 15.13
CA ASN A 8 15.76 -22.80 16.39
C ASN A 8 15.19 -21.42 16.73
N VAL A 9 15.96 -20.34 16.55
CA VAL A 9 15.49 -18.96 16.74
C VAL A 9 14.35 -18.64 15.77
N LEU A 10 14.52 -18.94 14.48
CA LEU A 10 13.49 -18.73 13.46
C LEU A 10 12.21 -19.53 13.74
N THR A 11 12.35 -20.76 14.25
CA THR A 11 11.19 -21.59 14.62
C THR A 11 10.38 -20.96 15.74
N ILE A 12 11.04 -20.41 16.78
CA ILE A 12 10.35 -19.75 17.89
C ILE A 12 9.68 -18.46 17.42
N LEU A 13 10.37 -17.67 16.58
CA LEU A 13 9.81 -16.45 16.00
C LEU A 13 8.61 -16.75 15.11
N LYS A 14 8.66 -17.83 14.32
CA LYS A 14 7.55 -18.27 13.47
C LYS A 14 6.33 -18.74 14.25
N ALA A 15 6.56 -19.36 15.42
CA ALA A 15 5.47 -19.83 16.28
C ALA A 15 4.80 -18.74 17.12
N ASN A 16 5.31 -17.51 17.07
CA ASN A 16 4.80 -16.36 17.84
C ASN A 16 4.88 -15.13 16.95
N ASP A 17 3.80 -14.38 16.82
CA ASP A 17 3.75 -13.16 16.00
C ASP A 17 4.76 -12.08 16.46
N SER A 18 5.05 -12.07 17.75
CA SER A 18 6.09 -11.24 18.37
C SER A 18 6.59 -11.90 19.63
N THR A 19 7.89 -11.88 19.84
CA THR A 19 8.48 -12.48 21.04
C THR A 19 9.72 -11.73 21.54
N SER A 20 9.93 -11.69 22.86
CA SER A 20 11.08 -11.04 23.46
C SER A 20 12.33 -11.90 23.44
N CYS A 21 13.50 -11.27 23.39
CA CYS A 21 14.80 -11.96 23.53
C CYS A 21 14.84 -12.85 24.78
N SER A 22 14.30 -12.37 25.92
CA SER A 22 14.25 -13.14 27.16
C SER A 22 13.45 -14.44 27.02
N LYS A 23 12.37 -14.44 26.24
CA LYS A 23 11.55 -15.63 25.97
C LYS A 23 12.29 -16.61 25.08
N ILE A 24 12.94 -16.11 24.01
CA ILE A 24 13.77 -16.94 23.12
C ILE A 24 14.97 -17.54 23.88
N GLN A 25 15.67 -16.71 24.64
CA GLN A 25 16.81 -17.13 25.44
C GLN A 25 16.45 -18.27 26.42
N ARG A 26 15.32 -18.11 27.10
CA ARG A 26 14.84 -19.15 28.05
C ARG A 26 14.49 -20.46 27.35
N ALA A 27 13.85 -20.37 26.19
CA ALA A 27 13.46 -21.56 25.43
C ALA A 27 14.65 -22.29 24.84
N LEU A 28 15.69 -21.58 24.39
CA LEU A 28 16.87 -22.18 23.73
C LEU A 28 18.06 -22.36 24.68
N LYS A 29 17.99 -21.88 25.94
CA LYS A 29 19.09 -21.93 26.93
C LYS A 29 20.40 -21.31 26.38
N MET A 30 20.29 -20.27 25.54
CA MET A 30 21.41 -19.52 24.97
C MET A 30 21.89 -18.41 25.93
N SER A 31 23.15 -17.98 25.79
CA SER A 31 23.58 -16.73 26.42
C SER A 31 22.96 -15.52 25.72
N ILE A 32 22.83 -14.40 26.44
CA ILE A 32 22.28 -13.15 25.85
C ILE A 32 23.12 -12.71 24.66
N SER A 33 24.45 -12.71 24.80
CA SER A 33 25.36 -12.29 23.72
C SER A 33 25.30 -13.16 22.46
N GLN A 34 25.06 -14.47 22.61
CA GLN A 34 24.84 -15.35 21.47
C GLN A 34 23.53 -15.04 20.77
N LEU A 35 22.46 -14.84 21.53
CA LEU A 35 21.15 -14.50 20.97
C LEU A 35 21.17 -13.12 20.28
N GLU A 36 21.76 -12.12 20.90
CA GLU A 36 21.92 -10.77 20.31
C GLU A 36 22.67 -10.83 18.99
N GLY A 37 23.78 -11.56 18.91
CA GLY A 37 24.52 -11.74 17.67
C GLY A 37 23.71 -12.41 16.56
N ILE A 38 22.81 -13.36 16.90
CA ILE A 38 21.91 -14.00 15.94
C ILE A 38 20.84 -13.01 15.48
N ILE A 39 20.21 -12.31 16.41
CA ILE A 39 19.14 -11.33 16.11
C ILE A 39 19.69 -10.17 15.28
N ASP A 40 20.86 -9.65 15.63
CA ASP A 40 21.49 -8.58 14.86
C ASP A 40 21.81 -9.03 13.43
N GLY A 41 22.35 -10.24 13.26
CA GLY A 41 22.58 -10.83 11.94
C GLY A 41 21.29 -10.99 11.13
N LEU A 42 20.23 -11.50 11.75
CA LEU A 42 18.91 -11.66 11.11
C LEU A 42 18.27 -10.31 10.78
N THR A 43 18.45 -9.32 11.63
CA THR A 43 17.97 -7.96 11.40
C THR A 43 18.73 -7.30 10.25
N ALA A 44 20.05 -7.44 10.18
CA ALA A 44 20.85 -6.93 9.08
C ALA A 44 20.51 -7.59 7.73
N MET A 45 20.06 -8.84 7.73
CA MET A 45 19.55 -9.55 6.56
C MET A 45 18.08 -9.23 6.24
N GLY A 46 17.41 -8.41 7.04
CA GLY A 46 15.99 -8.09 6.87
C GLY A 46 15.03 -9.26 7.18
N ILE A 47 15.47 -10.30 7.90
CA ILE A 47 14.66 -11.49 8.23
C ILE A 47 13.87 -11.29 9.53
N VAL A 48 14.38 -10.45 10.43
CA VAL A 48 13.76 -10.11 11.71
C VAL A 48 13.68 -8.60 11.83
N TYR A 49 12.60 -8.08 12.39
CA TYR A 49 12.48 -6.67 12.74
C TYR A 49 12.13 -6.52 14.21
N LYS A 50 12.47 -5.39 14.77
CA LYS A 50 12.15 -5.04 16.14
C LYS A 50 10.72 -4.51 16.18
N SER A 51 9.78 -5.31 16.63
CA SER A 51 8.34 -4.97 16.69
C SER A 51 7.99 -4.07 17.89
N SER A 52 8.83 -4.06 18.94
CA SER A 52 8.73 -3.16 20.08
C SER A 52 10.09 -2.99 20.76
N PHE A 53 10.17 -2.20 21.81
CA PHE A 53 11.44 -1.98 22.54
C PHE A 53 12.11 -3.28 23.01
N THR A 54 11.32 -4.31 23.34
CA THR A 54 11.83 -5.59 23.88
C THR A 54 11.46 -6.82 23.05
N SER A 55 10.78 -6.65 21.92
CA SER A 55 10.24 -7.77 21.13
C SER A 55 10.73 -7.72 19.69
N TYR A 56 10.89 -8.91 19.14
CA TYR A 56 11.28 -9.13 17.74
C TYR A 56 10.25 -10.03 17.08
N SER A 57 10.02 -9.80 15.82
CA SER A 57 9.16 -10.60 14.96
C SER A 57 9.95 -11.04 13.74
N LEU A 58 9.60 -12.18 13.17
CA LEU A 58 10.07 -12.47 11.82
C LEU A 58 9.57 -11.33 10.95
N THR A 59 10.51 -10.71 10.26
CA THR A 59 10.11 -10.10 9.00
C THR A 59 9.55 -11.30 8.24
N GLU A 60 8.26 -11.35 8.02
CA GLU A 60 7.79 -12.21 6.96
C GLU A 60 8.72 -11.92 5.80
N LEU A 61 9.24 -12.96 5.14
CA LEU A 61 9.80 -12.84 3.81
C LEU A 61 8.61 -12.40 2.92
N THR A 62 8.14 -11.22 3.21
CA THR A 62 7.11 -10.55 2.47
C THR A 62 7.79 -10.30 1.15
N SER A 63 7.40 -11.08 0.16
CA SER A 63 7.59 -10.63 -1.20
C SER A 63 7.22 -9.15 -1.18
N LYS A 64 8.16 -8.27 -1.55
CA LYS A 64 7.92 -6.83 -1.56
C LYS A 64 6.52 -6.62 -2.13
N PRO A 65 5.72 -5.71 -1.57
CA PRO A 65 4.44 -5.39 -2.17
C PRO A 65 4.65 -5.16 -3.65
N VAL A 66 3.79 -5.68 -4.49
CA VAL A 66 3.98 -5.63 -5.94
C VAL A 66 2.84 -4.87 -6.58
N VAL A 67 3.15 -4.17 -7.65
CA VAL A 67 2.16 -3.75 -8.64
C VAL A 67 1.85 -4.98 -9.49
N SER A 68 0.59 -5.37 -9.60
CA SER A 68 0.18 -6.49 -10.46
C SER A 68 0.37 -6.15 -11.93
N ASP A 69 0.52 -7.18 -12.77
CA ASP A 69 0.84 -7.00 -14.19
C ASP A 69 -0.23 -6.18 -14.94
N GLY A 70 -1.51 -6.42 -14.67
CA GLY A 70 -2.59 -5.66 -15.28
C GLY A 70 -2.62 -4.21 -14.83
N VAL A 71 -2.38 -3.95 -13.54
CA VAL A 71 -2.26 -2.60 -12.99
C VAL A 71 -1.05 -1.89 -13.57
N ARG A 72 0.12 -2.55 -13.65
CA ARG A 72 1.33 -2.00 -14.29
C ARG A 72 1.04 -1.58 -15.73
N LYS A 73 0.45 -2.46 -16.52
CA LYS A 73 0.11 -2.18 -17.91
C LYS A 73 -0.84 -1.00 -18.06
N ALA A 74 -1.87 -0.92 -17.21
CA ALA A 74 -2.81 0.21 -17.24
C ALA A 74 -2.10 1.54 -16.88
N PHE A 75 -1.16 1.53 -15.95
CA PHE A 75 -0.32 2.69 -15.66
C PHE A 75 0.59 3.08 -16.83
N GLU A 76 1.24 2.12 -17.47
CA GLU A 76 2.06 2.35 -18.66
C GLU A 76 1.24 3.03 -19.76
N ASP A 77 0.03 2.53 -20.01
CA ASP A 77 -0.88 3.11 -21.00
C ASP A 77 -1.26 4.57 -20.64
N ILE A 78 -1.60 4.83 -19.37
CA ILE A 78 -1.95 6.18 -18.90
C ILE A 78 -0.75 7.13 -19.04
N ILE A 79 0.43 6.74 -18.58
CA ILE A 79 1.62 7.59 -18.59
C ILE A 79 2.07 7.86 -20.03
N THR A 80 2.08 6.84 -20.88
CA THR A 80 2.48 6.96 -22.30
C THR A 80 1.53 7.86 -23.07
N ASN A 81 0.23 7.76 -22.83
CA ASN A 81 -0.81 8.47 -23.55
C ASN A 81 -1.32 9.74 -22.83
N ARG A 82 -0.67 10.17 -21.74
CA ARG A 82 -1.17 11.28 -20.90
C ARG A 82 -1.48 12.56 -21.67
N GLY A 83 -0.68 12.90 -22.66
CA GLY A 83 -0.89 14.07 -23.51
C GLY A 83 -2.08 13.96 -24.48
N THR A 84 -2.65 12.75 -24.69
CA THR A 84 -3.89 12.56 -25.44
C THR A 84 -5.12 12.75 -24.57
N TYR A 85 -5.01 12.52 -23.28
CA TYR A 85 -6.10 12.70 -22.31
C TYR A 85 -6.16 14.12 -21.74
N LEU A 86 -5.00 14.68 -21.39
CA LEU A 86 -4.88 15.91 -20.63
C LEU A 86 -4.11 16.97 -21.42
N SER A 87 -4.57 18.23 -21.33
CA SER A 87 -3.80 19.36 -21.84
C SER A 87 -2.49 19.52 -21.06
N GLU A 88 -1.50 20.19 -21.67
CA GLU A 88 -0.21 20.45 -21.01
C GLU A 88 -0.37 21.27 -19.72
N GLU A 89 -1.31 22.22 -19.70
CA GLU A 89 -1.66 22.97 -18.50
C GLU A 89 -2.20 22.06 -17.38
N LEU A 90 -3.07 21.11 -17.71
CA LEU A 90 -3.66 20.21 -16.74
C LEU A 90 -2.64 19.18 -16.21
N LEU A 91 -1.72 18.72 -17.08
CA LEU A 91 -0.61 17.84 -16.69
C LEU A 91 0.33 18.46 -15.63
N GLN A 92 0.44 19.79 -15.61
CA GLN A 92 1.23 20.52 -14.61
C GLN A 92 0.47 20.70 -13.28
N LYS A 93 -0.85 20.67 -13.31
CA LYS A 93 -1.72 20.89 -12.15
C LYS A 93 -2.23 19.62 -11.48
N VAL A 94 -2.16 18.50 -12.17
CA VAL A 94 -2.56 17.18 -11.66
C VAL A 94 -1.35 16.49 -11.08
N SER A 95 -1.51 15.86 -9.91
CA SER A 95 -0.44 15.11 -9.26
C SER A 95 -0.02 13.88 -10.04
N THR A 96 1.12 13.31 -9.69
CA THR A 96 1.42 11.92 -10.02
C THR A 96 0.34 10.98 -9.46
N PRO A 97 0.02 9.86 -10.14
CA PRO A 97 -1.05 8.97 -9.72
C PRO A 97 -0.64 8.12 -8.50
N PHE A 98 -1.55 7.91 -7.59
CA PHE A 98 -1.39 6.90 -6.54
C PHE A 98 -1.36 5.50 -7.13
N ILE A 99 -0.31 4.72 -6.83
CA ILE A 99 -0.19 3.34 -7.23
C ILE A 99 -0.52 2.42 -6.05
N PRO A 100 -1.64 1.68 -6.10
CA PRO A 100 -1.96 0.70 -5.08
C PRO A 100 -1.09 -0.54 -5.21
N LEU A 101 -0.67 -1.09 -4.07
CA LEU A 101 0.19 -2.26 -4.04
C LEU A 101 -0.52 -3.47 -3.44
N MET A 102 -0.28 -4.62 -4.03
CA MET A 102 -0.75 -5.89 -3.51
C MET A 102 0.29 -6.50 -2.58
N THR A 103 -0.05 -6.63 -1.31
CA THR A 103 0.81 -7.25 -0.30
C THR A 103 0.74 -8.77 -0.36
N HIS A 104 1.73 -9.42 0.23
CA HIS A 104 1.72 -10.88 0.40
C HIS A 104 0.59 -11.31 1.33
N GLU A 105 0.35 -10.54 2.38
CA GLU A 105 -0.69 -10.76 3.38
C GLU A 105 -2.08 -10.76 2.73
N TYR A 106 -2.35 -9.79 1.84
CA TYR A 106 -3.60 -9.75 1.09
C TYR A 106 -3.77 -10.98 0.18
N LYS A 107 -2.69 -11.38 -0.53
CA LYS A 107 -2.74 -12.57 -1.41
C LYS A 107 -3.16 -13.84 -0.67
N ASN A 108 -2.76 -13.96 0.59
CA ASN A 108 -3.00 -15.12 1.45
C ASN A 108 -4.14 -14.90 2.46
N ALA A 109 -4.83 -13.76 2.41
CA ALA A 109 -5.94 -13.48 3.30
C ALA A 109 -7.09 -14.50 3.09
N PRO A 110 -7.72 -14.98 4.16
CA PRO A 110 -8.83 -15.94 4.07
C PRO A 110 -10.08 -15.33 3.42
N VAL A 111 -10.22 -14.01 3.53
CA VAL A 111 -11.23 -13.18 2.85
C VAL A 111 -10.50 -12.00 2.25
N LYS A 112 -10.65 -11.81 0.97
CA LYS A 112 -10.02 -10.71 0.22
C LYS A 112 -10.91 -9.47 0.24
N VAL A 113 -10.57 -8.55 1.11
CA VAL A 113 -11.30 -7.29 1.26
C VAL A 113 -10.55 -6.17 0.56
N MET A 114 -11.20 -5.53 -0.42
CA MET A 114 -10.72 -4.30 -1.05
C MET A 114 -11.42 -3.11 -0.40
N ILE A 115 -10.64 -2.14 0.05
CA ILE A 115 -11.15 -0.89 0.62
C ILE A 115 -10.79 0.26 -0.32
N VAL A 116 -11.81 0.95 -0.80
CA VAL A 116 -11.70 2.03 -1.78
C VAL A 116 -11.97 3.36 -1.09
N GLY A 117 -10.94 4.19 -0.97
CA GLY A 117 -11.07 5.59 -0.56
C GLY A 117 -11.57 6.47 -1.70
N GLN A 118 -11.91 7.71 -1.39
CA GLN A 118 -12.40 8.66 -2.39
C GLN A 118 -11.28 9.10 -3.33
N GLU A 119 -10.22 9.66 -2.78
CA GLU A 119 -9.09 10.21 -3.54
C GLU A 119 -7.80 10.20 -2.73
N THR A 120 -6.69 10.33 -3.43
CA THR A 120 -5.37 10.45 -2.82
C THR A 120 -5.12 11.91 -2.46
N LEU A 121 -4.51 12.14 -1.29
CA LEU A 121 -4.02 13.43 -0.84
C LEU A 121 -2.53 13.31 -0.48
N GLY A 122 -1.78 14.42 -0.62
CA GLY A 122 -0.36 14.46 -0.24
C GLY A 122 0.62 13.99 -1.33
N MET A 123 0.18 13.90 -2.60
CA MET A 123 1.08 13.72 -3.74
C MET A 123 1.54 15.11 -4.21
N GLU A 124 2.83 15.40 -4.09
CA GLU A 124 3.37 16.76 -4.33
C GLU A 124 3.87 16.96 -5.76
N ASP A 125 4.25 15.88 -6.45
CA ASP A 125 4.82 15.96 -7.79
C ASP A 125 3.75 16.03 -8.88
N ALA A 126 3.97 16.87 -9.90
CA ALA A 126 3.08 17.00 -11.05
C ALA A 126 3.19 15.78 -11.98
N PHE A 127 2.08 15.40 -12.62
CA PHE A 127 2.03 14.25 -13.53
C PHE A 127 2.98 14.38 -14.72
N SER A 128 3.25 15.61 -15.14
CA SER A 128 4.23 15.92 -16.20
C SER A 128 5.66 15.49 -15.85
N THR A 129 6.01 15.34 -14.57
CA THR A 129 7.39 15.05 -14.13
C THR A 129 7.80 13.60 -14.33
N ILE A 130 6.86 12.68 -14.55
CA ILE A 130 7.18 11.26 -14.75
C ILE A 130 7.93 11.08 -16.08
N VAL A 131 9.20 10.70 -15.98
CA VAL A 131 10.09 10.42 -17.12
C VAL A 131 10.12 8.92 -17.44
N SER A 132 10.18 8.09 -16.42
CA SER A 132 10.26 6.64 -16.52
C SER A 132 9.16 5.98 -15.68
N VAL A 133 8.41 5.07 -16.29
CA VAL A 133 7.37 4.29 -15.60
C VAL A 133 7.98 3.39 -14.53
N ASP A 134 9.07 2.72 -14.87
CA ASP A 134 9.72 1.79 -13.94
C ASP A 134 10.29 2.49 -12.71
N ASP A 135 10.94 3.65 -12.90
CA ASP A 135 11.47 4.43 -11.78
C ASP A 135 10.33 4.91 -10.89
N TYR A 136 9.25 5.44 -11.48
CA TYR A 136 8.09 5.88 -10.75
C TYR A 136 7.41 4.75 -9.94
N ILE A 137 7.28 3.57 -10.52
CA ILE A 137 6.75 2.39 -9.82
C ILE A 137 7.65 2.01 -8.64
N ASN A 138 8.97 2.00 -8.81
CA ASN A 138 9.92 1.68 -7.74
C ASN A 138 9.85 2.69 -6.60
N GLU A 139 9.81 3.98 -6.89
CA GLU A 139 9.64 5.06 -5.91
C GLU A 139 8.29 4.94 -5.16
N SER A 140 7.22 4.59 -5.89
CA SER A 140 5.90 4.36 -5.30
C SER A 140 5.91 3.18 -4.33
N ILE A 141 6.61 2.08 -4.66
CA ILE A 141 6.78 0.93 -3.75
C ILE A 141 7.51 1.36 -2.48
N GLU A 142 8.57 2.14 -2.60
CA GLU A 142 9.31 2.64 -1.44
C GLU A 142 8.46 3.57 -0.57
N SER A 143 7.73 4.50 -1.20
CA SER A 143 6.85 5.45 -0.51
C SER A 143 5.70 4.73 0.20
N PHE A 144 5.09 3.74 -0.45
CA PHE A 144 4.04 2.92 0.16
C PHE A 144 4.56 2.13 1.38
N ASN A 145 5.78 1.58 1.30
CA ASN A 145 6.39 0.88 2.42
C ASN A 145 6.69 1.82 3.59
N LYS A 146 7.17 3.04 3.32
CA LYS A 146 7.39 4.07 4.35
C LYS A 146 6.08 4.51 4.99
N PHE A 147 5.03 4.66 4.19
CA PHE A 147 3.70 5.04 4.65
C PHE A 147 3.05 3.96 5.53
N ASN A 148 3.43 2.69 5.35
CA ASN A 148 3.02 1.54 6.15
C ASN A 148 1.52 1.50 6.46
N PHE A 149 0.67 1.64 5.43
CA PHE A 149 -0.79 1.69 5.58
C PHE A 149 -1.29 2.74 6.60
N GLY A 150 -0.58 3.84 6.73
CA GLY A 150 -0.97 4.93 7.63
C GLY A 150 -1.06 4.53 9.09
N GLU A 151 -0.24 3.56 9.56
CA GLU A 151 -0.26 3.10 10.96
C GLU A 151 -0.08 4.26 11.95
N ASP A 152 0.67 5.29 11.56
CA ASP A 152 0.88 6.49 12.36
C ASP A 152 -0.24 7.54 12.19
N LEU A 153 -1.19 7.36 11.26
CA LEU A 153 -2.28 8.29 10.94
C LEU A 153 -3.62 7.89 11.56
N ARG A 154 -3.62 7.54 12.83
CA ARG A 154 -4.82 7.04 13.54
C ARG A 154 -5.95 8.06 13.68
N ASN A 155 -5.70 9.34 13.47
CA ASN A 155 -6.69 10.41 13.63
C ASN A 155 -7.51 10.73 12.37
N SER A 156 -7.27 10.03 11.27
CA SER A 156 -8.08 10.19 10.05
C SER A 156 -9.35 9.37 10.13
N HIS A 157 -10.51 9.96 9.76
CA HIS A 157 -11.79 9.24 9.68
C HIS A 157 -11.71 8.02 8.75
N PHE A 158 -10.95 8.13 7.67
CA PHE A 158 -10.73 7.02 6.74
C PHE A 158 -10.00 5.85 7.42
N TRP A 159 -8.88 6.13 8.11
CA TRP A 159 -8.10 5.07 8.76
C TRP A 159 -8.83 4.47 9.97
N TYR A 160 -9.64 5.26 10.67
CA TYR A 160 -10.52 4.73 11.69
C TYR A 160 -11.54 3.74 11.11
N ALA A 161 -12.22 4.12 10.02
CA ALA A 161 -13.17 3.24 9.33
C ALA A 161 -12.49 2.00 8.74
N PHE A 162 -11.26 2.16 8.23
CA PHE A 162 -10.43 1.06 7.75
C PHE A 162 -10.17 0.04 8.86
N ASP A 163 -9.77 0.49 10.07
CA ASP A 163 -9.52 -0.38 11.21
C ASP A 163 -10.79 -1.13 11.66
N GLU A 164 -11.95 -0.50 11.61
CA GLU A 164 -13.22 -1.17 11.91
C GLU A 164 -13.55 -2.28 10.88
N VAL A 165 -13.21 -2.08 9.59
CA VAL A 165 -13.33 -3.13 8.57
C VAL A 165 -12.37 -4.29 8.86
N VAL A 166 -11.10 -3.99 9.12
CA VAL A 166 -10.08 -4.98 9.48
C VAL A 166 -10.54 -5.83 10.66
N LYS A 167 -11.07 -5.19 11.69
CA LYS A 167 -11.61 -5.84 12.88
C LYS A 167 -12.87 -6.68 12.58
N TYR A 168 -13.81 -6.15 11.80
CA TYR A 168 -15.05 -6.83 11.43
C TYR A 168 -14.80 -8.15 10.70
N PHE A 169 -13.82 -8.17 9.78
CA PHE A 169 -13.44 -9.36 9.03
C PHE A 169 -12.38 -10.21 9.74
N ASN A 170 -12.00 -9.87 10.98
CA ASN A 170 -10.95 -10.55 11.75
C ASN A 170 -9.63 -10.66 10.98
N LEU A 171 -9.27 -9.62 10.19
CA LEU A 171 -7.99 -9.57 9.51
C LEU A 171 -6.87 -9.26 10.52
N PRO A 172 -5.70 -9.94 10.44
CA PRO A 172 -4.63 -9.72 11.42
C PRO A 172 -4.04 -8.30 11.42
N SER A 173 -4.05 -7.61 10.27
CA SER A 173 -3.55 -6.24 10.14
C SER A 173 -4.16 -5.56 8.91
N ARG A 174 -3.94 -4.23 8.77
CA ARG A 174 -4.32 -3.46 7.56
C ARG A 174 -3.72 -4.05 6.28
N ARG A 175 -2.55 -4.66 6.35
CA ARG A 175 -1.85 -5.29 5.21
C ARG A 175 -2.60 -6.48 4.60
N HIS A 176 -3.58 -7.06 5.33
CA HIS A 176 -4.44 -8.14 4.83
C HIS A 176 -5.64 -7.62 4.02
N ALA A 177 -5.82 -6.31 3.93
CA ALA A 177 -6.76 -5.68 3.02
C ALA A 177 -6.01 -5.03 1.84
N TYR A 178 -6.65 -4.98 0.67
CA TYR A 178 -6.14 -4.19 -0.44
C TYR A 178 -6.71 -2.79 -0.32
N TRP A 179 -5.82 -1.79 -0.27
CA TRP A 179 -6.21 -0.40 -0.24
C TRP A 179 -5.98 0.27 -1.58
N THR A 180 -6.99 0.96 -2.03
CA THR A 180 -6.93 1.82 -3.20
C THR A 180 -7.83 3.05 -3.03
N ASN A 181 -7.75 3.98 -3.96
CA ASN A 181 -8.62 5.14 -4.04
C ASN A 181 -9.37 5.14 -5.37
N LEU A 182 -10.59 5.67 -5.38
CA LEU A 182 -11.37 5.82 -6.60
C LEU A 182 -10.67 6.76 -7.57
N HIS A 183 -10.29 7.95 -7.08
CA HIS A 183 -9.46 8.89 -7.83
C HIS A 183 -7.99 8.71 -7.43
N LYS A 184 -7.15 8.39 -8.42
CA LYS A 184 -5.70 8.19 -8.25
C LYS A 184 -4.92 9.49 -8.22
N PHE A 185 -5.53 10.57 -8.63
CA PHE A 185 -4.92 11.89 -8.79
C PHE A 185 -5.61 12.91 -7.89
N GLN A 186 -4.89 13.97 -7.59
CA GLN A 186 -5.38 15.19 -6.96
C GLN A 186 -4.92 16.41 -7.77
N LEU A 187 -5.41 17.59 -7.42
CA LEU A 187 -4.86 18.85 -7.92
C LEU A 187 -3.76 19.34 -6.99
N ILE A 188 -2.75 19.97 -7.55
CA ILE A 188 -1.69 20.66 -6.83
C ILE A 188 -1.94 22.16 -7.00
N GLU A 189 -2.14 22.88 -5.90
CA GLU A 189 -2.23 24.33 -5.90
C GLU A 189 -0.84 24.97 -5.77
N ASN A 190 -0.73 26.27 -6.07
CA ASN A 190 0.55 26.99 -6.15
C ASN A 190 1.34 27.04 -4.82
N ASP A 191 0.70 26.78 -3.71
CA ASP A 191 1.28 26.70 -2.36
C ASP A 191 1.65 25.27 -1.93
N GLY A 192 1.46 24.28 -2.83
CA GLY A 192 1.71 22.87 -2.56
C GLY A 192 0.55 22.15 -1.87
N ASP A 193 -0.55 22.84 -1.62
CA ASP A 193 -1.73 22.23 -1.02
C ASP A 193 -2.40 21.25 -1.99
N SER A 194 -2.81 20.13 -1.46
CA SER A 194 -3.52 19.08 -2.18
C SER A 194 -5.02 19.36 -2.22
N VAL A 195 -5.59 19.38 -3.41
CA VAL A 195 -7.00 19.70 -3.62
C VAL A 195 -7.69 18.60 -4.42
N SER A 196 -8.95 18.36 -4.09
CA SER A 196 -9.77 17.37 -4.79
C SER A 196 -9.92 17.71 -6.29
N ILE A 197 -9.79 16.67 -7.14
CA ILE A 197 -10.08 16.80 -8.57
C ILE A 197 -11.55 17.16 -8.83
N SER A 198 -12.44 17.03 -7.86
CA SER A 198 -13.83 17.45 -7.96
C SER A 198 -14.01 18.96 -8.19
N LYS A 199 -12.95 19.75 -7.96
CA LYS A 199 -12.92 21.19 -8.27
C LYS A 199 -12.66 21.49 -9.75
N LEU A 200 -12.30 20.50 -10.56
CA LEU A 200 -12.15 20.65 -12.00
C LEU A 200 -13.50 20.91 -12.69
N PRO A 201 -13.48 21.55 -13.87
CA PRO A 201 -14.66 21.57 -14.74
C PRO A 201 -15.17 20.16 -15.04
N SER A 202 -16.48 19.98 -15.15
CA SER A 202 -17.11 18.65 -15.36
C SER A 202 -16.52 17.87 -16.53
N LYS A 203 -16.13 18.54 -17.60
CA LYS A 203 -15.48 17.91 -18.76
C LYS A 203 -14.14 17.27 -18.37
N ASP A 204 -13.34 17.97 -17.60
CA ASP A 204 -12.01 17.50 -17.20
C ASP A 204 -12.12 16.37 -16.16
N ILE A 205 -13.11 16.47 -15.24
CA ILE A 205 -13.42 15.35 -14.32
C ILE A 205 -13.77 14.10 -15.11
N MET A 206 -14.64 14.18 -16.11
CA MET A 206 -15.02 13.03 -16.93
C MET A 206 -13.83 12.45 -17.69
N THR A 207 -12.95 13.30 -18.22
CA THR A 207 -11.71 12.85 -18.86
C THR A 207 -10.81 12.09 -17.87
N MET A 208 -10.66 12.63 -16.65
CA MET A 208 -9.90 11.97 -15.58
C MET A 208 -10.52 10.61 -15.20
N ILE A 209 -11.83 10.52 -15.10
CA ILE A 209 -12.54 9.26 -14.80
C ILE A 209 -12.27 8.25 -15.91
N HIS A 210 -12.45 8.62 -17.17
CA HIS A 210 -12.19 7.71 -18.30
C HIS A 210 -10.74 7.23 -18.34
N MET A 211 -9.78 8.11 -18.11
CA MET A 211 -8.37 7.75 -18.07
C MET A 211 -8.06 6.71 -16.98
N GLN A 212 -8.68 6.84 -15.81
CA GLN A 212 -8.42 5.97 -14.66
C GLN A 212 -9.25 4.68 -14.64
N ARG A 213 -10.31 4.61 -15.44
CA ARG A 213 -11.27 3.52 -15.41
C ARG A 213 -10.61 2.15 -15.62
N GLU A 214 -9.82 2.02 -16.67
CA GLU A 214 -9.15 0.76 -16.99
C GLU A 214 -8.16 0.34 -15.89
N LEU A 215 -7.53 1.30 -15.21
CA LEU A 215 -6.69 1.04 -14.06
C LEU A 215 -7.49 0.43 -12.90
N PHE A 216 -8.64 1.04 -12.55
CA PHE A 216 -9.48 0.54 -11.47
C PHE A 216 -10.05 -0.85 -11.79
N LEU A 217 -10.45 -1.10 -13.05
CA LEU A 217 -10.90 -2.42 -13.49
C LEU A 217 -9.78 -3.47 -13.46
N ALA A 218 -8.55 -3.08 -13.81
CA ALA A 218 -7.37 -3.94 -13.69
C ALA A 218 -7.09 -4.31 -12.22
N GLU A 219 -7.22 -3.36 -11.30
CA GLU A 219 -7.09 -3.63 -9.86
C GLU A 219 -8.10 -4.71 -9.40
N ILE A 220 -9.38 -4.55 -9.73
CA ILE A 220 -10.41 -5.53 -9.36
C ILE A 220 -10.11 -6.90 -9.98
N LYS A 221 -9.75 -6.93 -11.26
CA LYS A 221 -9.45 -8.17 -11.99
C LYS A 221 -8.25 -8.92 -11.41
N ASP A 222 -7.19 -8.20 -11.06
CA ASP A 222 -5.94 -8.81 -10.61
C ASP A 222 -5.99 -9.20 -9.13
N THR A 223 -6.61 -8.36 -8.31
CA THR A 223 -6.71 -8.61 -6.86
C THR A 223 -7.81 -9.60 -6.50
N LYS A 224 -8.84 -9.73 -7.35
CA LYS A 224 -10.00 -10.65 -7.18
C LYS A 224 -10.58 -10.56 -5.77
N PRO A 225 -11.07 -9.39 -5.34
CA PRO A 225 -11.64 -9.23 -4.02
C PRO A 225 -12.93 -10.04 -3.87
N ASP A 226 -13.14 -10.65 -2.71
CA ASP A 226 -14.42 -11.24 -2.34
C ASP A 226 -15.43 -10.15 -1.97
N ILE A 227 -14.95 -9.05 -1.41
CA ILE A 227 -15.73 -7.90 -0.94
C ILE A 227 -15.03 -6.59 -1.30
N ILE A 228 -15.79 -5.64 -1.83
CA ILE A 228 -15.32 -4.27 -2.07
C ILE A 228 -16.14 -3.32 -1.18
N ILE A 229 -15.44 -2.52 -0.38
CA ILE A 229 -16.05 -1.52 0.50
C ILE A 229 -15.63 -0.13 0.03
N TYR A 230 -16.60 0.72 -0.25
CA TYR A 230 -16.39 2.07 -0.75
C TYR A 230 -16.56 3.10 0.36
N PHE A 231 -15.49 3.85 0.66
CA PHE A 231 -15.49 5.03 1.52
C PHE A 231 -15.38 6.30 0.69
N THR A 232 -16.24 6.44 -0.31
CA THR A 232 -16.21 7.51 -1.31
C THR A 232 -17.21 8.65 -1.01
N GLY A 233 -17.82 8.65 0.17
CA GLY A 233 -18.81 9.67 0.56
C GLY A 233 -20.00 9.72 -0.40
N GLY A 234 -20.40 10.94 -0.77
CA GLY A 234 -21.53 11.18 -1.69
C GLY A 234 -21.24 10.95 -3.17
N GLN A 235 -20.07 10.40 -3.53
CA GLN A 235 -19.64 10.24 -4.94
C GLN A 235 -20.10 8.91 -5.56
N THR A 236 -21.26 8.40 -5.19
CA THR A 236 -21.82 7.16 -5.74
C THR A 236 -22.06 7.25 -7.25
N TRP A 237 -22.41 8.42 -7.77
CA TRP A 237 -22.58 8.66 -9.21
C TRP A 237 -21.28 8.42 -10.01
N VAL A 238 -20.13 8.66 -9.41
CA VAL A 238 -18.82 8.42 -10.05
C VAL A 238 -18.58 6.93 -10.22
N LEU A 239 -19.01 6.09 -9.25
CA LEU A 239 -18.86 4.64 -9.34
C LEU A 239 -19.53 4.04 -10.58
N ASP A 240 -20.69 4.59 -10.99
CA ASP A 240 -21.38 4.14 -12.20
C ASP A 240 -20.50 4.31 -13.43
N HIS A 241 -19.70 5.38 -13.51
CA HIS A 241 -18.78 5.62 -14.61
C HIS A 241 -17.52 4.74 -14.59
N TYR A 242 -17.13 4.24 -13.41
CA TYR A 242 -16.01 3.28 -13.30
C TYR A 242 -16.44 1.85 -13.59
N LEU A 243 -17.66 1.47 -13.23
CA LEU A 243 -18.12 0.08 -13.28
C LEU A 243 -18.95 -0.28 -14.54
N ASN A 244 -19.54 0.72 -15.20
CA ASN A 244 -20.33 0.58 -16.43
C ASN A 244 -19.61 1.17 -17.63
#